data_09fcbb36137979f02c8d27bca8071835
#
_entry.id   09fcbb36137979f02c8d27bca8071835
#
_cell.length_a   1.000
_cell.length_b   1.000
_cell.length_c   1.000
_cell.angle_alpha   90.00
_cell.angle_beta   90.00
_cell.angle_gamma   90.00
#
_symmetry.space_group_name_H-M   'P 1'
#
loop_
_entity.id
_entity.type
_entity.pdbx_description
1 polymer ?
#
loop_
_entity_poly.entity_id
_entity_poly.type
_entity_poly.pdbx_seq_one_letter_code
_entity_poly.pdbx_strand_id
1 'polypeptide(L)'
;DKVMLPGDFIAMRLTGDVRTTESGLSEGIIWDFTAGRPAEILLNYYGIDQGLLAATVPTFGFQGEVTPEAAGLTGLQPGTPVCYRAGDQPNNAFSLNVLNPGEIAATAGTSGVVYGVSDQVKYDPQSRVNTFVHVNHSPEAIRNGILLCVNGTGIMNAWMKQVAGENLKYHEMNEMAACVKPGSEGLLILPFGNGAERVLG
;
A
#
# COMPACT_ATOMS: atom_id res chain seq x y z
N ASP A 1 17.60 -8.60 -18.11
CA ASP A 1 17.22 -8.52 -16.70
C ASP A 1 16.05 -7.54 -16.54
N LYS A 2 15.19 -7.74 -15.53
CA LYS A 2 14.05 -6.87 -15.22
C LYS A 2 13.96 -6.66 -13.71
N VAL A 3 13.54 -5.47 -13.30
CA VAL A 3 13.20 -5.14 -11.91
C VAL A 3 11.69 -5.32 -11.75
N MET A 4 11.27 -6.00 -10.68
CA MET A 4 9.87 -6.34 -10.43
C MET A 4 9.56 -6.25 -8.94
N LEU A 5 8.34 -5.88 -8.59
CA LEU A 5 7.80 -6.10 -7.26
C LEU A 5 7.44 -7.58 -7.04
N PRO A 6 7.32 -8.05 -5.78
CA PRO A 6 6.98 -9.44 -5.48
C PRO A 6 5.73 -9.95 -6.21
N GLY A 7 4.67 -9.12 -6.32
CA GLY A 7 3.45 -9.49 -7.03
C GLY A 7 3.69 -9.71 -8.54
N ASP A 8 4.54 -8.91 -9.17
CA ASP A 8 4.90 -9.08 -10.57
C ASP A 8 5.71 -10.36 -10.77
N PHE A 9 6.65 -10.64 -9.85
CA PHE A 9 7.44 -11.87 -9.88
C PHE A 9 6.56 -13.12 -9.76
N ILE A 10 5.61 -13.14 -8.83
CA ILE A 10 4.68 -14.27 -8.68
C ILE A 10 3.84 -14.45 -9.95
N ALA A 11 3.29 -13.36 -10.50
CA ALA A 11 2.51 -13.43 -11.73
C ALA A 11 3.38 -13.92 -12.91
N MET A 12 4.62 -13.47 -13.04
CA MET A 12 5.57 -13.98 -14.02
C MET A 12 5.82 -15.49 -13.84
N ARG A 13 5.98 -15.97 -12.60
CA ARG A 13 6.15 -17.40 -12.32
C ARG A 13 4.93 -18.24 -12.69
N LEU A 14 3.75 -17.65 -12.62
CA LEU A 14 2.49 -18.33 -13.02
C LEU A 14 2.29 -18.35 -14.54
N THR A 15 2.62 -17.23 -15.20
CA THR A 15 2.25 -17.01 -16.61
C THR A 15 3.40 -17.14 -17.61
N GLY A 16 4.65 -17.00 -17.14
CA GLY A 16 5.81 -16.84 -18.00
C GLY A 16 5.99 -15.41 -18.55
N ASP A 17 5.01 -14.54 -18.41
CA ASP A 17 5.01 -13.17 -18.92
C ASP A 17 5.59 -12.17 -17.93
N VAL A 18 6.55 -11.37 -18.41
CA VAL A 18 7.19 -10.31 -17.61
C VAL A 18 6.40 -9.01 -17.77
N ARG A 19 5.50 -8.72 -16.84
CA ARG A 19 4.59 -7.57 -16.86
C ARG A 19 4.56 -6.89 -15.49
N THR A 20 4.16 -5.63 -15.47
CA THR A 20 3.84 -4.86 -14.27
C THR A 20 2.57 -4.04 -14.47
N THR A 21 2.16 -3.26 -13.48
CA THR A 21 1.01 -2.35 -13.56
C THR A 21 1.44 -0.94 -13.17
N GLU A 22 0.65 0.07 -13.53
CA GLU A 22 0.85 1.45 -13.08
C GLU A 22 0.84 1.53 -11.55
N SER A 23 -0.07 0.80 -10.90
CA SER A 23 -0.13 0.67 -9.44
C SER A 23 1.19 0.14 -8.88
N GLY A 24 1.75 -0.93 -9.47
CA GLY A 24 3.04 -1.48 -9.08
C GLY A 24 4.20 -0.50 -9.28
N LEU A 25 4.28 0.18 -10.44
CA LEU A 25 5.32 1.18 -10.69
C LEU A 25 5.22 2.36 -9.73
N SER A 26 4.02 2.82 -9.38
CA SER A 26 3.83 3.91 -8.42
C SER A 26 4.26 3.52 -7.01
N GLU A 27 4.03 2.28 -6.61
CA GLU A 27 4.48 1.75 -5.32
C GLU A 27 6.00 1.56 -5.28
N GLY A 28 6.60 1.21 -6.43
CA GLY A 28 8.04 1.22 -6.65
C GLY A 28 8.65 2.62 -6.74
N ILE A 29 7.86 3.70 -6.58
CA ILE A 29 8.29 5.12 -6.66
C ILE A 29 8.88 5.48 -8.04
N ILE A 30 8.42 4.80 -9.10
CA ILE A 30 8.95 4.97 -10.47
C ILE A 30 7.85 5.46 -11.43
N TRP A 31 6.79 6.08 -10.93
CA TRP A 31 5.67 6.58 -11.72
C TRP A 31 5.55 8.08 -11.68
N ASP A 32 5.41 8.71 -12.84
CA ASP A 32 5.08 10.14 -12.99
C ASP A 32 3.56 10.28 -13.14
N PHE A 33 2.89 10.73 -12.08
CA PHE A 33 1.44 10.90 -12.03
C PHE A 33 0.91 11.96 -12.99
N THR A 34 1.76 12.95 -13.36
CA THR A 34 1.38 14.03 -14.25
C THR A 34 1.49 13.59 -15.70
N ALA A 35 2.57 12.88 -16.03
CA ALA A 35 2.83 12.41 -17.38
C ALA A 35 2.14 11.06 -17.69
N GLY A 36 1.66 10.32 -16.68
CA GLY A 36 1.04 9.01 -16.84
C GLY A 36 2.02 7.97 -17.43
N ARG A 37 3.27 7.98 -16.99
CA ARG A 37 4.33 7.10 -17.49
C ARG A 37 5.44 6.91 -16.44
N PRO A 38 6.40 6.01 -16.67
CA PRO A 38 7.57 5.90 -15.80
C PRO A 38 8.28 7.24 -15.62
N ALA A 39 8.72 7.52 -14.39
CA ALA A 39 9.32 8.78 -13.97
C ALA A 39 10.76 8.93 -14.52
N GLU A 40 10.90 9.38 -15.76
CA GLU A 40 12.19 9.54 -16.43
C GLU A 40 13.19 10.39 -15.65
N ILE A 41 12.70 11.41 -14.94
CA ILE A 41 13.57 12.25 -14.10
C ILE A 41 14.28 11.43 -13.01
N LEU A 42 13.58 10.49 -12.39
CA LEU A 42 14.16 9.62 -11.36
C LEU A 42 15.08 8.56 -11.97
N LEU A 43 14.65 7.94 -13.07
CA LEU A 43 15.44 6.94 -13.77
C LEU A 43 16.78 7.53 -14.22
N ASN A 44 16.75 8.72 -14.84
CA ASN A 44 17.96 9.42 -15.29
C ASN A 44 18.85 9.85 -14.12
N TYR A 45 18.25 10.37 -13.04
CA TYR A 45 19.01 10.82 -11.86
C TYR A 45 19.79 9.68 -11.20
N TYR A 46 19.17 8.51 -11.10
CA TYR A 46 19.79 7.32 -10.50
C TYR A 46 20.55 6.43 -11.51
N GLY A 47 20.57 6.78 -12.78
CA GLY A 47 21.24 6.00 -13.83
C GLY A 47 20.58 4.64 -14.06
N ILE A 48 19.26 4.55 -13.85
CA ILE A 48 18.48 3.32 -14.05
C ILE A 48 18.02 3.25 -15.50
N ASP A 49 18.43 2.20 -16.21
CA ASP A 49 17.96 1.96 -17.58
C ASP A 49 16.46 1.65 -17.58
N GLN A 50 15.68 2.43 -18.33
CA GLN A 50 14.26 2.20 -18.50
C GLN A 50 13.94 0.80 -19.07
N GLY A 51 14.87 0.23 -19.83
CA GLY A 51 14.78 -1.15 -20.31
C GLY A 51 14.69 -2.20 -19.18
N LEU A 52 15.05 -1.86 -17.94
CA LEU A 52 14.87 -2.74 -16.78
C LEU A 52 13.41 -2.81 -16.30
N LEU A 53 12.56 -1.86 -16.67
CA LEU A 53 11.15 -1.90 -16.31
C LEU A 53 10.39 -2.88 -17.21
N ALA A 54 9.45 -3.62 -16.62
CA ALA A 54 8.54 -4.47 -17.36
C ALA A 54 7.48 -3.64 -18.09
N ALA A 55 6.95 -4.16 -19.19
CA ALA A 55 5.83 -3.52 -19.89
C ALA A 55 4.58 -3.53 -18.99
N THR A 56 3.83 -2.41 -19.00
CA THR A 56 2.62 -2.26 -18.20
C THR A 56 1.44 -3.00 -18.81
N VAL A 57 0.59 -3.52 -17.94
CA VAL A 57 -0.75 -4.05 -18.26
C VAL A 57 -1.77 -3.37 -17.33
N PRO A 58 -3.06 -3.34 -17.68
CA PRO A 58 -4.09 -2.82 -16.80
C PRO A 58 -4.10 -3.54 -15.44
N THR A 59 -4.41 -2.82 -14.37
CA THR A 59 -4.57 -3.42 -13.03
C THR A 59 -5.66 -4.49 -13.03
N PHE A 60 -6.79 -4.20 -13.67
CA PHE A 60 -7.84 -5.17 -13.96
C PHE A 60 -7.84 -5.50 -15.46
N GLY A 61 -7.80 -6.77 -15.80
CA GLY A 61 -7.80 -7.22 -17.19
C GLY A 61 -6.91 -8.43 -17.40
N PHE A 62 -6.90 -8.95 -18.62
CA PHE A 62 -6.08 -10.11 -18.95
C PHE A 62 -4.58 -9.77 -18.88
N GLN A 63 -3.84 -10.52 -18.09
CA GLN A 63 -2.41 -10.31 -17.81
C GLN A 63 -1.55 -11.54 -18.14
N GLY A 64 -2.14 -12.61 -18.63
CA GLY A 64 -1.54 -13.90 -18.98
C GLY A 64 -2.36 -15.07 -18.45
N GLU A 65 -1.89 -16.27 -18.71
CA GLU A 65 -2.52 -17.53 -18.29
C GLU A 65 -1.55 -18.41 -17.53
N VAL A 66 -2.07 -19.19 -16.57
CA VAL A 66 -1.27 -20.18 -15.84
C VAL A 66 -0.72 -21.21 -16.80
N THR A 67 0.60 -21.32 -16.85
CA THR A 67 1.30 -22.30 -17.71
C THR A 67 1.12 -23.73 -17.19
N PRO A 68 1.26 -24.76 -18.04
CA PRO A 68 1.23 -26.15 -17.60
C PRO A 68 2.28 -26.48 -16.52
N GLU A 69 3.47 -25.85 -16.59
CA GLU A 69 4.52 -26.00 -15.59
C GLU A 69 4.07 -25.45 -14.23
N ALA A 70 3.57 -24.20 -14.22
CA ALA A 70 3.08 -23.58 -12.98
C ALA A 70 1.87 -24.33 -12.41
N ALA A 71 0.99 -24.83 -13.26
CA ALA A 71 -0.15 -25.66 -12.86
C ALA A 71 0.30 -26.95 -12.15
N GLY A 72 1.33 -27.62 -12.68
CA GLY A 72 1.91 -28.82 -12.06
C GLY A 72 2.51 -28.57 -10.67
N LEU A 73 3.05 -27.36 -10.42
CA LEU A 73 3.64 -26.97 -9.14
C LEU A 73 2.60 -26.48 -8.11
N THR A 74 1.51 -25.88 -8.56
CA THR A 74 0.56 -25.17 -7.70
C THR A 74 -0.78 -25.90 -7.53
N GLY A 75 -1.10 -26.86 -8.41
CA GLY A 75 -2.41 -27.49 -8.48
C GLY A 75 -3.50 -26.64 -9.15
N LEU A 76 -3.14 -25.48 -9.72
CA LEU A 76 -4.06 -24.67 -10.52
C LEU A 76 -4.34 -25.36 -11.86
N GLN A 77 -5.42 -24.96 -12.54
CA GLN A 77 -5.73 -25.43 -13.89
C GLN A 77 -4.85 -24.68 -14.92
N PRO A 78 -4.21 -25.38 -15.88
CA PRO A 78 -3.55 -24.72 -17.00
C PRO A 78 -4.55 -23.84 -17.78
N GLY A 79 -4.10 -22.68 -18.25
CA GLY A 79 -4.96 -21.74 -18.96
C GLY A 79 -5.87 -20.88 -18.06
N THR A 80 -5.78 -21.03 -16.73
CA THR A 80 -6.48 -20.10 -15.81
C THR A 80 -5.97 -18.69 -16.02
N PRO A 81 -6.85 -17.70 -16.34
CA PRO A 81 -6.42 -16.34 -16.60
C PRO A 81 -5.98 -15.64 -15.31
N VAL A 82 -4.86 -14.92 -15.37
CA VAL A 82 -4.43 -13.96 -14.37
C VAL A 82 -4.95 -12.59 -14.80
N CYS A 83 -5.86 -12.01 -14.01
CA CYS A 83 -6.62 -10.82 -14.43
C CYS A 83 -6.47 -9.63 -13.47
N TYR A 84 -5.65 -9.73 -12.44
CA TYR A 84 -5.48 -8.68 -11.44
C TYR A 84 -4.12 -8.78 -10.75
N ARG A 85 -3.48 -7.63 -10.58
CA ARG A 85 -2.40 -7.39 -9.63
C ARG A 85 -2.33 -5.92 -9.30
N ALA A 86 -1.94 -5.59 -8.10
CA ALA A 86 -1.73 -4.23 -7.63
C ALA A 86 -0.66 -4.21 -6.55
N GLY A 87 -0.25 -3.02 -6.15
CA GLY A 87 0.51 -2.80 -4.94
C GLY A 87 -0.27 -3.20 -3.68
N ASP A 88 0.43 -3.41 -2.56
CA ASP A 88 -0.19 -3.96 -1.34
C ASP A 88 -1.22 -2.99 -0.72
N GLN A 89 -0.90 -1.70 -0.66
CA GLN A 89 -1.78 -0.71 -0.02
C GLN A 89 -3.03 -0.38 -0.85
N PRO A 90 -2.94 -0.14 -2.17
CA PRO A 90 -4.12 -0.05 -3.02
C PRO A 90 -4.99 -1.31 -2.98
N ASN A 91 -4.37 -2.50 -2.95
CA ASN A 91 -5.09 -3.78 -2.83
C ASN A 91 -5.82 -3.91 -1.47
N ASN A 92 -5.19 -3.47 -0.38
CA ASN A 92 -5.80 -3.49 0.94
C ASN A 92 -7.05 -2.57 1.00
N ALA A 93 -6.97 -1.36 0.44
CA ALA A 93 -8.12 -0.47 0.31
C ALA A 93 -9.24 -1.08 -0.56
N PHE A 94 -8.87 -1.73 -1.67
CA PHE A 94 -9.80 -2.47 -2.52
C PHE A 94 -10.55 -3.57 -1.75
N SER A 95 -9.86 -4.31 -0.89
CA SER A 95 -10.49 -5.37 -0.09
C SER A 95 -11.59 -4.85 0.86
N LEU A 96 -11.53 -3.57 1.20
CA LEU A 96 -12.52 -2.85 2.01
C LEU A 96 -13.56 -2.10 1.15
N ASN A 97 -13.55 -2.30 -0.17
CA ASN A 97 -14.42 -1.60 -1.14
C ASN A 97 -14.22 -0.07 -1.13
N VAL A 98 -13.04 0.41 -0.82
CA VAL A 98 -12.67 1.82 -0.85
C VAL A 98 -12.16 2.15 -2.26
N LEU A 99 -13.01 2.74 -3.11
CA LEU A 99 -12.80 2.91 -4.54
C LEU A 99 -13.01 4.34 -5.03
N ASN A 100 -13.78 5.14 -4.30
CA ASN A 100 -14.19 6.46 -4.77
C ASN A 100 -13.46 7.58 -4.04
N PRO A 101 -13.29 8.76 -4.68
CA PRO A 101 -12.70 9.92 -4.03
C PRO A 101 -13.44 10.29 -2.74
N GLY A 102 -12.68 10.56 -1.69
CA GLY A 102 -13.18 10.86 -0.36
C GLY A 102 -13.41 9.63 0.53
N GLU A 103 -13.38 8.42 -0.02
CA GLU A 103 -13.43 7.20 0.80
C GLU A 103 -12.06 6.94 1.44
N ILE A 104 -12.10 6.35 2.65
CA ILE A 104 -10.91 6.12 3.47
C ILE A 104 -10.92 4.67 3.99
N ALA A 105 -9.80 3.99 3.84
CA ALA A 105 -9.48 2.74 4.52
C ALA A 105 -8.52 3.01 5.68
N ALA A 106 -8.75 2.40 6.84
CA ALA A 106 -7.83 2.47 7.97
C ALA A 106 -7.48 1.06 8.45
N THR A 107 -6.21 0.81 8.65
CA THR A 107 -5.69 -0.44 9.20
C THR A 107 -4.98 -0.14 10.51
N ALA A 108 -5.37 -0.85 11.58
CA ALA A 108 -4.76 -0.73 12.90
C ALA A 108 -4.07 -2.05 13.28
N GLY A 109 -2.89 -2.26 12.74
CA GLY A 109 -2.00 -3.37 13.07
C GLY A 109 -0.92 -2.94 14.07
N THR A 110 0.26 -3.54 13.99
CA THR A 110 1.46 -3.10 14.75
C THR A 110 1.74 -1.62 14.50
N SER A 111 1.74 -1.21 13.22
CA SER A 111 1.61 0.18 12.79
C SER A 111 0.21 0.43 12.23
N GLY A 112 -0.20 1.68 12.17
CA GLY A 112 -1.45 2.10 11.54
C GLY A 112 -1.21 2.68 10.16
N VAL A 113 -2.16 2.45 9.27
CA VAL A 113 -2.19 3.07 7.95
C VAL A 113 -3.55 3.72 7.75
N VAL A 114 -3.55 4.95 7.27
CA VAL A 114 -4.74 5.63 6.76
C VAL A 114 -4.53 5.85 5.28
N TYR A 115 -5.43 5.32 4.46
CA TYR A 115 -5.36 5.38 3.01
C TYR A 115 -6.65 6.00 2.47
N GLY A 116 -6.55 7.17 1.85
CA GLY A 116 -7.69 7.87 1.26
C GLY A 116 -7.59 7.92 -0.26
N VAL A 117 -8.71 7.81 -0.96
CA VAL A 117 -8.77 7.93 -2.42
C VAL A 117 -9.04 9.38 -2.83
N SER A 118 -8.28 9.88 -3.80
CA SER A 118 -8.39 11.21 -4.38
C SER A 118 -8.53 11.13 -5.91
N ASP A 119 -9.27 12.08 -6.50
CA ASP A 119 -9.36 12.29 -7.95
C ASP A 119 -8.35 13.34 -8.47
N GLN A 120 -7.41 13.76 -7.63
CA GLN A 120 -6.46 14.81 -7.96
C GLN A 120 -5.02 14.29 -7.93
N VAL A 121 -4.19 14.81 -8.84
CA VAL A 121 -2.75 14.63 -8.80
C VAL A 121 -2.18 15.70 -7.86
N LYS A 122 -1.99 15.32 -6.59
CA LYS A 122 -1.41 16.19 -5.56
C LYS A 122 -0.34 15.45 -4.77
N TYR A 123 0.61 16.21 -4.25
CA TYR A 123 1.63 15.71 -3.33
C TYR A 123 1.70 16.62 -2.09
N ASP A 124 2.18 16.06 -1.00
CA ASP A 124 2.48 16.84 0.20
C ASP A 124 3.89 17.43 0.09
N PRO A 125 4.06 18.77 0.08
CA PRO A 125 5.39 19.39 0.00
C PRO A 125 6.33 19.02 1.15
N GLN A 126 5.78 18.58 2.28
CA GLN A 126 6.56 18.09 3.43
C GLN A 126 6.80 16.58 3.41
N SER A 127 6.36 15.89 2.37
CA SER A 127 6.55 14.44 2.18
C SER A 127 6.05 13.56 3.34
N ARG A 128 5.01 14.01 4.08
CA ARG A 128 4.43 13.29 5.22
C ARG A 128 3.57 12.11 4.79
N VAL A 129 3.10 12.12 3.55
CA VAL A 129 2.27 11.06 2.97
C VAL A 129 2.87 10.55 1.67
N ASN A 130 2.53 9.31 1.31
CA ASN A 130 2.82 8.76 -0.01
C ASN A 130 1.61 8.89 -0.92
N THR A 131 1.86 8.97 -2.23
CA THR A 131 0.82 8.89 -3.26
C THR A 131 1.07 7.66 -4.12
N PHE A 132 0.01 6.88 -4.38
CA PHE A 132 0.02 5.69 -5.23
C PHE A 132 -1.06 5.77 -6.29
N VAL A 133 -0.86 5.11 -7.42
CA VAL A 133 -1.95 4.85 -8.37
C VAL A 133 -2.90 3.83 -7.77
N HIS A 134 -4.16 4.20 -7.59
CA HIS A 134 -5.16 3.30 -7.01
C HIS A 134 -5.61 2.24 -8.02
N VAL A 135 -6.19 1.13 -7.54
CA VAL A 135 -6.51 -0.04 -8.35
C VAL A 135 -7.44 0.24 -9.53
N ASN A 136 -8.38 1.16 -9.38
CA ASN A 136 -9.37 1.52 -10.40
C ASN A 136 -9.06 2.87 -11.09
N HIS A 137 -7.79 3.27 -11.09
CA HIS A 137 -7.32 4.42 -11.85
C HIS A 137 -7.46 4.17 -13.36
N SER A 138 -7.85 5.21 -14.09
CA SER A 138 -7.74 5.27 -15.55
C SER A 138 -7.47 6.72 -15.99
N PRO A 139 -7.03 6.94 -17.24
CA PRO A 139 -6.86 8.29 -17.77
C PRO A 139 -8.15 9.14 -17.74
N GLU A 140 -9.31 8.49 -17.87
CA GLU A 140 -10.64 9.13 -17.84
C GLU A 140 -11.16 9.35 -16.41
N ALA A 141 -10.64 8.60 -15.45
CA ALA A 141 -11.07 8.64 -14.06
C ALA A 141 -9.89 8.50 -13.11
N ILE A 142 -9.22 9.63 -12.85
CA ILE A 142 -8.07 9.67 -11.94
C ILE A 142 -8.48 9.13 -10.56
N ARG A 143 -7.72 8.18 -10.06
CA ARG A 143 -7.86 7.60 -8.72
C ARG A 143 -6.46 7.42 -8.15
N ASN A 144 -6.11 8.26 -7.19
CA ASN A 144 -4.83 8.18 -6.47
C ASN A 144 -5.09 7.87 -5.00
N GLY A 145 -4.32 6.99 -4.44
CA GLY A 145 -4.33 6.69 -3.02
C GLY A 145 -3.31 7.55 -2.27
N ILE A 146 -3.76 8.23 -1.24
CA ILE A 146 -2.93 9.04 -0.34
C ILE A 146 -2.77 8.25 0.95
N LEU A 147 -1.53 7.88 1.27
CA LEU A 147 -1.21 7.01 2.39
C LEU A 147 -0.46 7.76 3.49
N LEU A 148 -1.01 7.73 4.70
CA LEU A 148 -0.34 8.11 5.94
C LEU A 148 -0.02 6.85 6.74
N CYS A 149 1.25 6.68 7.12
CA CYS A 149 1.68 5.65 8.06
C CYS A 149 1.87 6.24 9.46
N VAL A 150 1.38 5.52 10.48
CA VAL A 150 1.53 5.87 11.91
C VAL A 150 2.15 4.69 12.63
N ASN A 151 3.40 4.81 13.06
CA ASN A 151 4.15 3.69 13.64
C ASN A 151 3.64 3.24 15.01
N GLY A 152 2.98 4.11 15.76
CA GLY A 152 2.55 3.84 17.14
C GLY A 152 1.07 3.53 17.26
N THR A 153 0.58 2.42 16.71
CA THR A 153 -0.80 1.95 16.92
C THR A 153 -0.81 0.72 17.82
N GLY A 154 -0.82 -0.47 17.29
CA GLY A 154 -0.83 -1.70 18.10
C GLY A 154 0.41 -1.88 18.95
N ILE A 155 1.58 -1.46 18.46
CA ILE A 155 2.82 -1.48 19.25
C ILE A 155 2.73 -0.54 20.46
N MET A 156 2.10 0.63 20.32
CA MET A 156 1.87 1.55 21.43
C MET A 156 0.91 0.95 22.47
N ASN A 157 -0.15 0.30 22.02
CA ASN A 157 -1.08 -0.39 22.92
C ASN A 157 -0.40 -1.54 23.68
N ALA A 158 0.47 -2.30 23.00
CA ALA A 158 1.28 -3.34 23.65
C ALA A 158 2.27 -2.76 24.68
N TRP A 159 2.92 -1.64 24.33
CA TRP A 159 3.79 -0.91 25.25
C TRP A 159 3.01 -0.39 26.47
N MET A 160 1.84 0.20 26.29
CA MET A 160 0.98 0.64 27.40
C MET A 160 0.63 -0.51 28.34
N LYS A 161 0.37 -1.70 27.80
CA LYS A 161 0.12 -2.88 28.62
C LYS A 161 1.33 -3.24 29.49
N GLN A 162 2.53 -3.15 28.96
CA GLN A 162 3.76 -3.41 29.73
C GLN A 162 3.96 -2.37 30.85
N VAL A 163 3.68 -1.09 30.57
CA VAL A 163 3.80 0.00 31.55
C VAL A 163 2.72 -0.06 32.64
N ALA A 164 1.49 -0.37 32.27
CA ALA A 164 0.34 -0.44 33.19
C ALA A 164 0.36 -1.69 34.08
N GLY A 165 1.06 -2.75 33.67
CA GLY A 165 1.18 -4.02 34.39
C GLY A 165 0.93 -5.22 33.48
N GLU A 166 1.90 -6.13 33.41
CA GLU A 166 1.88 -7.29 32.52
C GLU A 166 0.69 -8.24 32.76
N ASN A 167 0.11 -8.23 33.95
CA ASN A 167 -1.00 -9.11 34.31
C ASN A 167 -2.38 -8.62 33.85
N LEU A 168 -2.50 -7.37 33.40
CA LEU A 168 -3.76 -6.83 32.87
C LEU A 168 -4.08 -7.43 31.51
N LYS A 169 -5.34 -7.83 31.32
CA LYS A 169 -5.86 -8.19 29.99
C LYS A 169 -6.29 -6.93 29.24
N TYR A 170 -6.30 -6.97 27.90
CA TYR A 170 -6.68 -5.81 27.09
C TYR A 170 -8.11 -5.31 27.40
N HIS A 171 -9.06 -6.20 27.70
CA HIS A 171 -10.41 -5.76 28.03
C HIS A 171 -10.43 -4.99 29.37
N GLU A 172 -9.65 -5.41 30.37
CA GLU A 172 -9.53 -4.70 31.65
C GLU A 172 -8.92 -3.29 31.45
N MET A 173 -7.89 -3.18 30.60
CA MET A 173 -7.35 -1.89 30.21
C MET A 173 -8.40 -1.00 29.52
N ASN A 174 -9.22 -1.57 28.64
CA ASN A 174 -10.30 -0.85 27.96
C ASN A 174 -11.37 -0.36 28.94
N GLU A 175 -11.73 -1.18 29.93
CA GLU A 175 -12.69 -0.79 30.98
C GLU A 175 -12.12 0.35 31.84
N MET A 176 -10.86 0.28 32.23
CA MET A 176 -10.18 1.37 32.94
C MET A 176 -10.16 2.65 32.12
N ALA A 177 -9.80 2.55 30.82
CA ALA A 177 -9.77 3.70 29.91
C ALA A 177 -11.15 4.32 29.69
N ALA A 178 -12.21 3.52 29.66
CA ALA A 178 -13.58 4.00 29.52
C ALA A 178 -14.06 4.84 30.71
N CYS A 179 -13.43 4.70 31.88
CA CYS A 179 -13.73 5.52 33.06
C CYS A 179 -13.06 6.92 33.00
N VAL A 180 -12.13 7.14 32.09
CA VAL A 180 -11.41 8.41 31.96
C VAL A 180 -12.18 9.34 31.02
N LYS A 181 -12.35 10.59 31.42
CA LYS A 181 -13.01 11.60 30.55
C LYS A 181 -12.21 11.83 29.26
N PRO A 182 -12.89 12.07 28.12
CA PRO A 182 -12.23 12.48 26.89
C PRO A 182 -11.25 13.64 27.11
N GLY A 183 -10.05 13.53 26.54
CA GLY A 183 -8.97 14.49 26.72
C GLY A 183 -8.00 14.16 27.85
N SER A 184 -8.25 13.11 28.67
CA SER A 184 -7.32 12.54 29.66
C SER A 184 -6.58 13.59 30.50
N GLU A 185 -7.30 14.65 30.91
CA GLU A 185 -6.76 15.81 31.66
C GLU A 185 -5.54 16.47 31.00
N GLY A 186 -5.43 16.39 29.68
CA GLY A 186 -4.33 16.96 28.90
C GLY A 186 -3.12 16.03 28.69
N LEU A 187 -3.18 14.80 29.17
CA LEU A 187 -2.14 13.80 28.88
C LEU A 187 -2.18 13.41 27.40
N LEU A 188 -1.06 13.55 26.71
CA LEU A 188 -0.89 13.15 25.32
C LEU A 188 0.21 12.09 25.22
N ILE A 189 -0.06 11.07 24.42
CA ILE A 189 0.93 10.05 24.04
C ILE A 189 1.16 10.18 22.54
N LEU A 190 2.41 10.43 22.14
CA LEU A 190 2.77 10.56 20.73
C LEU A 190 2.86 9.17 20.09
N PRO A 191 2.14 8.92 18.99
CA PRO A 191 2.02 7.58 18.39
C PRO A 191 3.20 7.25 17.48
N PHE A 192 4.42 7.44 17.95
CA PHE A 192 5.61 7.29 17.09
C PHE A 192 6.20 5.88 17.10
N GLY A 193 5.86 5.03 18.09
CA GLY A 193 6.37 3.65 18.15
C GLY A 193 7.90 3.62 18.10
N ASN A 194 8.43 3.03 17.03
CA ASN A 194 9.88 2.97 16.78
C ASN A 194 10.45 4.22 16.09
N GLY A 195 9.65 5.24 15.90
CA GLY A 195 10.05 6.50 15.26
C GLY A 195 8.84 7.28 14.74
N ALA A 196 9.00 8.57 14.54
CA ALA A 196 7.96 9.45 14.03
C ALA A 196 7.71 9.26 12.53
N GLU A 197 8.59 8.57 11.83
CA GLU A 197 8.67 8.52 10.37
C GLU A 197 8.62 9.93 9.77
N ARG A 198 7.73 10.12 8.78
CA ARG A 198 7.54 11.38 8.08
C ARG A 198 6.40 12.24 8.62
N VAL A 199 5.75 11.82 9.72
CA VAL A 199 4.57 12.54 10.27
C VAL A 199 4.91 13.96 10.72
N LEU A 200 6.16 14.21 11.10
CA LEU A 200 6.64 15.53 11.54
C LEU A 200 7.18 16.41 10.39
N GLY A 201 7.31 15.88 9.17
CA GLY A 201 7.89 16.60 8.03
C GLY A 201 9.40 16.55 7.98
#